data_6c19149786d99ec42effe6938219c4cf
#
_entry.id   6c19149786d99ec42effe6938219c4cf
#
_cell.length_a   1.000
_cell.length_b   1.000
_cell.length_c   1.000
_cell.angle_alpha   90.00
_cell.angle_beta   90.00
_cell.angle_gamma   90.00
#
_symmetry.space_group_name_H-M   'P 1'
#
loop_
_entity.id
_entity.type
_entity.pdbx_description
1 polymer ?
#
loop_
_entity_poly.entity_id
_entity_poly.type
_entity_poly.pdbx_seq_one_letter_code
_entity_poly.pdbx_strand_id
1 'polypeptide(L)'
;MRLVIFIFLIAALSFEANALAVVSDFLPNNTLVLIQGTSAIYSIRLQNPDVYEIRYKVDYNQQFMKALDYKEEYIVAPQSSLRIEFNVTAPRYEKNNNVFGIGYTVHQLTGAAGGGIPFLTKINKNFKLKVIKNPNKSYINNDYLAYAAILLAFLLYIFWKKNAKRKKYKNRKIIK
;
A
#
# COMPACT_ATOMS: atom_id res chain seq x y z
N MET A 1 -56.41 1.51 23.85
CA MET A 1 -55.13 1.86 24.51
C MET A 1 -53.96 0.97 24.09
N ARG A 2 -54.08 -0.36 24.11
CA ARG A 2 -52.95 -1.28 23.72
C ARG A 2 -52.51 -1.13 22.27
N LEU A 3 -53.41 -0.94 21.31
CA LEU A 3 -53.11 -0.75 19.89
C LEU A 3 -52.32 0.55 19.62
N VAL A 4 -52.64 1.66 20.31
CA VAL A 4 -51.97 2.95 20.17
C VAL A 4 -50.53 2.86 20.69
N ILE A 5 -50.31 2.13 21.78
CA ILE A 5 -48.97 1.90 22.32
C ILE A 5 -48.14 1.06 21.35
N PHE A 6 -48.72 0.05 20.69
CA PHE A 6 -48.03 -0.78 19.72
C PHE A 6 -47.64 0.00 18.45
N ILE A 7 -48.53 0.86 17.95
CA ILE A 7 -48.25 1.76 16.82
C ILE A 7 -47.13 2.76 17.18
N PHE A 8 -47.16 3.30 18.39
CA PHE A 8 -46.13 4.22 18.87
C PHE A 8 -44.76 3.53 19.03
N LEU A 9 -44.77 2.25 19.46
CA LEU A 9 -43.57 1.45 19.57
C LEU A 9 -42.97 1.12 18.19
N ILE A 10 -43.79 0.80 17.19
CA ILE A 10 -43.35 0.58 15.81
C ILE A 10 -42.83 1.89 15.18
N ALA A 11 -43.50 3.00 15.40
CA ALA A 11 -43.03 4.31 14.95
C ALA A 11 -41.70 4.75 15.60
N ALA A 12 -41.52 4.39 16.88
CA ALA A 12 -40.27 4.64 17.59
C ALA A 12 -39.09 3.75 17.12
N LEU A 13 -39.38 2.56 16.56
CA LEU A 13 -38.38 1.65 15.98
C LEU A 13 -38.03 2.00 14.56
N SER A 14 -38.77 2.90 13.91
CA SER A 14 -38.50 3.38 12.53
C SER A 14 -37.46 4.49 12.45
N PHE A 15 -36.72 4.77 13.52
CA PHE A 15 -35.55 5.62 13.44
C PHE A 15 -34.53 4.94 12.53
N GLU A 16 -34.41 5.45 11.32
CA GLU A 16 -33.37 5.06 10.38
C GLU A 16 -32.01 5.28 11.04
N ALA A 17 -31.36 4.20 11.40
CA ALA A 17 -29.97 4.26 11.86
C ALA A 17 -29.11 4.62 10.62
N ASN A 18 -28.90 5.90 10.39
CA ASN A 18 -28.00 6.39 9.37
C ASN A 18 -26.58 5.97 9.76
N ALA A 19 -26.14 4.83 9.25
CA ALA A 19 -24.82 4.29 9.52
C ALA A 19 -23.85 4.79 8.46
N LEU A 20 -22.67 5.23 8.90
CA LEU A 20 -21.54 5.47 8.02
C LEU A 20 -21.31 4.25 7.11
N ALA A 21 -21.32 4.45 5.81
CA ALA A 21 -20.99 3.40 4.86
C ALA A 21 -19.71 3.73 4.11
N VAL A 22 -18.77 2.80 4.16
CA VAL A 22 -17.55 2.81 3.35
C VAL A 22 -17.58 1.64 2.40
N VAL A 23 -17.73 1.92 1.11
CA VAL A 23 -17.68 0.92 0.05
C VAL A 23 -16.28 0.90 -0.53
N SER A 24 -15.73 -0.27 -0.75
CA SER A 24 -14.41 -0.45 -1.36
C SER A 24 -14.49 -1.33 -2.61
N ASP A 25 -13.49 -1.24 -3.46
CA ASP A 25 -13.36 -2.13 -4.61
C ASP A 25 -13.39 -3.59 -4.14
N PHE A 26 -14.07 -4.42 -4.94
CA PHE A 26 -14.14 -5.85 -4.67
C PHE A 26 -12.78 -6.50 -4.96
N LEU A 27 -12.26 -7.22 -3.97
CA LEU A 27 -11.03 -8.00 -4.09
C LEU A 27 -11.35 -9.48 -3.89
N PRO A 28 -11.13 -10.35 -4.89
CA PRO A 28 -11.31 -11.79 -4.73
C PRO A 28 -10.50 -12.32 -3.55
N ASN A 29 -11.13 -13.06 -2.66
CA ASN A 29 -10.50 -13.58 -1.43
C ASN A 29 -9.80 -12.50 -0.58
N ASN A 30 -10.30 -11.25 -0.65
CA ASN A 30 -9.71 -10.09 0.03
C ASN A 30 -8.22 -9.89 -0.31
N THR A 31 -7.85 -10.14 -1.57
CA THR A 31 -6.45 -10.13 -2.02
C THR A 31 -6.28 -9.33 -3.31
N LEU A 32 -5.40 -8.33 -3.27
CA LEU A 32 -4.91 -7.63 -4.45
C LEU A 32 -3.63 -8.32 -4.93
N VAL A 33 -3.62 -8.76 -6.19
CA VAL A 33 -2.46 -9.45 -6.77
C VAL A 33 -1.73 -8.51 -7.71
N LEU A 34 -0.46 -8.25 -7.46
CA LEU A 34 0.39 -7.39 -8.30
C LEU A 34 1.69 -8.09 -8.68
N ILE A 35 2.21 -7.76 -9.87
CA ILE A 35 3.56 -8.14 -10.28
C ILE A 35 4.56 -7.21 -9.60
N GLN A 36 5.73 -7.71 -9.25
CA GLN A 36 6.81 -6.92 -8.66
C GLN A 36 7.10 -5.64 -9.44
N GLY A 37 7.12 -4.51 -8.73
CA GLY A 37 7.40 -3.20 -9.29
C GLY A 37 6.27 -2.61 -10.12
N THR A 38 5.08 -3.21 -10.14
CA THR A 38 3.88 -2.62 -10.74
C THR A 38 2.98 -2.00 -9.69
N SER A 39 2.01 -1.21 -10.15
CA SER A 39 1.02 -0.57 -9.30
C SER A 39 -0.38 -0.81 -9.85
N ALA A 40 -1.38 -0.73 -8.99
CA ALA A 40 -2.80 -0.71 -9.36
C ALA A 40 -3.55 0.34 -8.55
N ILE A 41 -4.63 0.83 -9.12
CA ILE A 41 -5.56 1.72 -8.43
C ILE A 41 -6.52 0.88 -7.59
N TYR A 42 -6.66 1.26 -6.34
CA TYR A 42 -7.65 0.73 -5.40
C TYR A 42 -8.48 1.88 -4.88
N SER A 43 -9.81 1.78 -4.94
CA SER A 43 -10.67 2.89 -4.55
C SER A 43 -11.58 2.54 -3.38
N ILE A 44 -11.88 3.57 -2.60
CA ILE A 44 -12.90 3.55 -1.58
C ILE A 44 -13.89 4.67 -1.85
N ARG A 45 -15.13 4.49 -1.41
CA ARG A 45 -16.18 5.49 -1.50
C ARG A 45 -16.73 5.74 -0.10
N LEU A 46 -16.56 6.96 0.38
CA LEU A 46 -17.17 7.45 1.60
C LEU A 46 -18.59 7.90 1.27
N GLN A 47 -19.58 7.39 1.99
CA GLN A 47 -20.98 7.76 1.79
C GLN A 47 -21.46 8.59 2.97
N ASN A 48 -22.15 9.67 2.66
CA ASN A 48 -22.82 10.50 3.65
C ASN A 48 -24.34 10.43 3.42
N PRO A 49 -25.08 9.61 4.16
CA PRO A 49 -26.53 9.55 4.07
C PRO A 49 -27.23 10.70 4.78
N ASP A 50 -26.52 11.49 5.59
CA ASP A 50 -27.06 12.52 6.43
C ASP A 50 -27.39 13.80 5.66
N VAL A 51 -28.17 14.69 6.27
CA VAL A 51 -28.59 15.98 5.68
C VAL A 51 -27.59 17.12 5.96
N TYR A 52 -26.48 16.83 6.63
CA TYR A 52 -25.38 17.76 6.94
C TYR A 52 -24.06 17.20 6.44
N GLU A 53 -23.08 18.09 6.30
CA GLU A 53 -21.72 17.77 5.90
C GLU A 53 -21.03 16.87 6.94
N ILE A 54 -20.30 15.86 6.49
CA ILE A 54 -19.48 15.00 7.33
C ILE A 54 -18.01 15.12 6.91
N ARG A 55 -17.13 15.20 7.92
CA ARG A 55 -15.67 15.19 7.72
C ARG A 55 -15.08 13.87 8.13
N TYR A 56 -14.17 13.39 7.30
CA TYR A 56 -13.48 12.12 7.49
C TYR A 56 -11.98 12.32 7.44
N LYS A 57 -11.26 11.57 8.26
CA LYS A 57 -9.82 11.35 8.12
C LYS A 57 -9.59 9.91 7.68
N VAL A 58 -8.68 9.72 6.73
CA VAL A 58 -8.34 8.40 6.23
C VAL A 58 -6.86 8.13 6.47
N ASP A 59 -6.59 7.22 7.40
CA ASP A 59 -5.25 6.70 7.66
C ASP A 59 -5.06 5.42 6.83
N TYR A 60 -3.88 5.23 6.23
CA TYR A 60 -3.60 4.08 5.39
C TYR A 60 -2.12 3.66 5.47
N ASN A 61 -1.80 2.46 5.02
CA ASN A 61 -0.43 1.96 5.01
C ASN A 61 0.38 2.67 3.92
N GLN A 62 1.10 3.73 4.30
CA GLN A 62 1.90 4.58 3.40
C GLN A 62 3.08 3.84 2.73
N GLN A 63 3.50 2.69 3.27
CA GLN A 63 4.56 1.89 2.67
C GLN A 63 4.15 1.33 1.30
N PHE A 64 2.88 0.96 1.14
CA PHE A 64 2.36 0.31 -0.07
C PHE A 64 1.29 1.12 -0.79
N MET A 65 0.67 2.09 -0.12
CA MET A 65 -0.45 2.88 -0.61
C MET A 65 -0.09 4.36 -0.64
N LYS A 66 -0.50 5.05 -1.70
CA LYS A 66 -0.41 6.50 -1.82
C LYS A 66 -1.73 7.04 -2.35
N ALA A 67 -2.38 7.93 -1.61
CA ALA A 67 -3.58 8.61 -2.11
C ALA A 67 -3.22 9.48 -3.31
N LEU A 68 -4.02 9.41 -4.39
CA LEU A 68 -3.81 10.23 -5.59
C LEU A 68 -4.20 11.69 -5.35
N ASP A 69 -5.26 11.91 -4.59
CA ASP A 69 -5.69 13.24 -4.12
C ASP A 69 -5.65 13.25 -2.58
N TYR A 70 -4.44 13.37 -2.03
CA TYR A 70 -4.25 13.39 -0.59
C TYR A 70 -4.82 14.67 0.02
N LYS A 71 -5.67 14.49 1.02
CA LYS A 71 -6.19 15.55 1.88
C LYS A 71 -6.06 15.11 3.33
N GLU A 72 -5.79 16.05 4.22
CA GLU A 72 -5.76 15.78 5.66
C GLU A 72 -7.16 15.40 6.15
N GLU A 73 -8.19 16.08 5.62
CA GLU A 73 -9.60 15.81 5.86
C GLU A 73 -10.37 15.77 4.55
N TYR A 74 -11.28 14.82 4.42
CA TYR A 74 -12.20 14.65 3.31
C TYR A 74 -13.58 15.09 3.73
N ILE A 75 -14.12 16.07 3.03
CA ILE A 75 -15.45 16.63 3.27
C ILE A 75 -16.43 15.98 2.32
N VAL A 76 -17.50 15.37 2.85
CA VAL A 76 -18.56 14.75 2.05
C VAL A 76 -19.85 15.52 2.29
N ALA A 77 -20.37 16.12 1.21
CA ALA A 77 -21.61 16.90 1.24
C ALA A 77 -22.81 16.03 1.66
N PRO A 78 -23.91 16.66 2.13
CA PRO A 78 -25.13 15.95 2.48
C PRO A 78 -25.63 15.03 1.34
N GLN A 79 -26.12 13.84 1.71
CA GLN A 79 -26.72 12.86 0.80
C GLN A 79 -25.87 12.57 -0.44
N SER A 80 -24.54 12.58 -0.28
CA SER A 80 -23.59 12.40 -1.36
C SER A 80 -22.53 11.35 -1.04
N SER A 81 -21.64 11.13 -1.98
CA SER A 81 -20.48 10.25 -1.77
C SER A 81 -19.22 10.84 -2.39
N LEU A 82 -18.07 10.55 -1.78
CA LEU A 82 -16.75 10.94 -2.25
C LEU A 82 -15.91 9.69 -2.52
N ARG A 83 -15.36 9.59 -3.72
CA ARG A 83 -14.41 8.54 -4.09
C ARG A 83 -12.98 8.99 -3.79
N ILE A 84 -12.22 8.11 -3.13
CA ILE A 84 -10.79 8.30 -2.86
C ILE A 84 -10.05 7.17 -3.55
N GLU A 85 -9.02 7.50 -4.31
CA GLU A 85 -8.21 6.56 -5.07
C GLU A 85 -6.81 6.45 -4.47
N PHE A 86 -6.35 5.22 -4.31
CA PHE A 86 -5.01 4.90 -3.86
C PHE A 86 -4.23 4.21 -4.96
N ASN A 87 -3.03 4.67 -5.22
CA ASN A 87 -2.05 3.92 -5.98
C ASN A 87 -1.37 2.92 -5.05
N VAL A 88 -1.66 1.63 -5.23
CA VAL A 88 -1.04 0.53 -4.47
C VAL A 88 0.13 0.00 -5.25
N THR A 89 1.33 0.04 -4.67
CA THR A 89 2.57 -0.32 -5.36
C THR A 89 3.19 -1.57 -4.75
N ALA A 90 3.51 -2.55 -5.60
CA ALA A 90 4.25 -3.73 -5.20
C ALA A 90 5.76 -3.43 -5.08
N PRO A 91 6.47 -3.90 -4.04
CA PRO A 91 7.91 -3.74 -3.90
C PRO A 91 8.67 -4.35 -5.09
N ARG A 92 9.83 -3.76 -5.41
CA ARG A 92 10.64 -4.16 -6.60
C ARG A 92 11.54 -5.35 -6.36
N TYR A 93 11.93 -5.60 -5.10
CA TYR A 93 13.01 -6.52 -4.74
C TYR A 93 12.54 -7.57 -3.72
N GLU A 94 11.70 -8.49 -4.19
CA GLU A 94 11.30 -9.62 -3.36
C GLU A 94 11.80 -10.91 -4.01
N LYS A 95 12.58 -11.70 -3.25
CA LYS A 95 13.16 -12.97 -3.75
C LYS A 95 12.09 -14.03 -4.03
N ASN A 96 10.95 -13.96 -3.32
CA ASN A 96 9.86 -14.94 -3.40
C ASN A 96 8.50 -14.23 -3.56
N ASN A 97 7.46 -15.01 -3.84
CA ASN A 97 6.09 -14.54 -3.77
C ASN A 97 5.74 -14.20 -2.33
N ASN A 98 5.58 -12.92 -2.04
CA ASN A 98 5.29 -12.45 -0.69
C ASN A 98 3.85 -11.95 -0.58
N VAL A 99 3.29 -12.11 0.62
CA VAL A 99 1.95 -11.62 0.97
C VAL A 99 2.11 -10.61 2.11
N PHE A 100 1.67 -9.38 1.86
CA PHE A 100 1.69 -8.29 2.83
C PHE A 100 0.28 -7.99 3.30
N GLY A 101 0.10 -7.77 4.60
CA GLY A 101 -1.13 -7.21 5.14
C GLY A 101 -1.11 -5.69 4.95
N ILE A 102 -2.08 -5.15 4.22
CA ILE A 102 -2.25 -3.72 4.02
C ILE A 102 -3.68 -3.31 4.33
N GLY A 103 -3.90 -2.04 4.64
CA GLY A 103 -5.23 -1.59 4.97
C GLY A 103 -5.33 -0.10 5.17
N TYR A 104 -6.54 0.31 5.47
CA TYR A 104 -6.89 1.69 5.79
C TYR A 104 -7.88 1.75 6.95
N THR A 105 -7.94 2.92 7.59
CA THR A 105 -8.88 3.26 8.63
C THR A 105 -9.57 4.57 8.27
N VAL A 106 -10.88 4.57 8.28
CA VAL A 106 -11.70 5.77 8.11
C VAL A 106 -12.20 6.21 9.47
N HIS A 107 -11.88 7.43 9.85
CA HIS A 107 -12.36 8.07 11.07
C HIS A 107 -13.38 9.17 10.69
N GLN A 108 -14.55 9.12 11.26
CA GLN A 108 -15.49 10.23 11.20
C GLN A 108 -15.06 11.29 12.25
N LEU A 109 -14.85 12.52 11.81
CA LEU A 109 -14.39 13.62 12.68
C LEU A 109 -15.52 14.47 13.21
N THR A 110 -16.64 14.55 12.48
CA THR A 110 -17.83 15.29 12.87
C THR A 110 -19.02 14.36 13.01
N GLY A 111 -19.75 14.52 14.09
CA GLY A 111 -21.01 13.82 14.32
C GLY A 111 -22.21 14.67 13.90
N ALA A 112 -23.39 14.09 14.04
CA ALA A 112 -24.66 14.74 13.74
C ALA A 112 -24.81 16.08 14.48
N ALA A 113 -25.11 17.14 13.73
CA ALA A 113 -25.36 18.48 14.28
C ALA A 113 -26.71 18.61 15.00
N GLY A 114 -27.31 17.51 15.44
CA GLY A 114 -28.65 17.49 16.06
C GLY A 114 -28.62 17.04 17.51
N GLY A 115 -28.06 17.80 18.43
CA GLY A 115 -28.31 17.70 19.89
C GLY A 115 -28.07 16.35 20.57
N GLY A 116 -27.63 15.32 19.87
CA GLY A 116 -27.31 13.99 20.37
C GLY A 116 -25.80 13.83 20.66
N ILE A 117 -25.45 12.81 21.42
CA ILE A 117 -24.04 12.42 21.63
C ILE A 117 -23.45 12.03 20.27
N PRO A 118 -22.37 12.68 19.78
CA PRO A 118 -21.80 12.35 18.51
C PRO A 118 -21.12 10.96 18.59
N PHE A 119 -21.69 9.99 17.91
CA PHE A 119 -21.04 8.70 17.72
C PHE A 119 -19.99 8.86 16.62
N LEU A 120 -18.71 8.99 17.01
CA LEU A 120 -17.60 9.00 16.07
C LEU A 120 -17.32 7.58 15.62
N THR A 121 -17.65 7.30 14.39
CA THR A 121 -17.47 5.95 13.81
C THR A 121 -16.07 5.76 13.28
N LYS A 122 -15.51 4.59 13.56
CA LYS A 122 -14.21 4.16 13.02
C LYS A 122 -14.38 2.86 12.26
N ILE A 123 -14.02 2.85 10.99
CA ILE A 123 -14.07 1.66 10.12
C ILE A 123 -12.66 1.27 9.74
N ASN A 124 -12.27 0.04 10.11
CA ASN A 124 -11.00 -0.56 9.70
C ASN A 124 -11.22 -1.59 8.59
N LYS A 125 -10.44 -1.50 7.53
CA LYS A 125 -10.42 -2.50 6.46
C LYS A 125 -9.01 -2.95 6.20
N ASN A 126 -8.78 -4.27 6.27
CA ASN A 126 -7.51 -4.90 5.94
C ASN A 126 -7.70 -5.85 4.76
N PHE A 127 -6.70 -5.92 3.89
CA PHE A 127 -6.65 -6.86 2.79
C PHE A 127 -5.21 -7.31 2.54
N LYS A 128 -5.04 -8.31 1.68
CA LYS A 128 -3.73 -8.88 1.36
C LYS A 128 -3.22 -8.32 0.05
N LEU A 129 -1.97 -7.88 0.02
CA LEU A 129 -1.23 -7.60 -1.20
C LEU A 129 -0.35 -8.82 -1.49
N LYS A 130 -0.72 -9.61 -2.50
CA LYS A 130 0.09 -10.73 -2.99
C LYS A 130 0.98 -10.23 -4.12
N VAL A 131 2.29 -10.26 -3.90
CA VAL A 131 3.28 -9.85 -4.90
C VAL A 131 3.80 -11.09 -5.62
N ILE A 132 3.65 -11.11 -6.96
CA ILE A 132 4.13 -12.17 -7.82
C ILE A 132 5.45 -11.72 -8.45
N LYS A 133 6.40 -12.64 -8.55
CA LYS A 133 7.67 -12.40 -9.22
C LYS A 133 7.44 -12.03 -10.68
N ASN A 134 8.15 -11.02 -11.17
CA ASN A 134 8.10 -10.64 -12.59
C ASN A 134 8.86 -11.69 -13.42
N PRO A 135 8.18 -12.48 -14.28
CA PRO A 135 8.83 -13.52 -15.07
C PRO A 135 9.84 -12.97 -16.08
N ASN A 136 9.65 -11.72 -16.51
CA ASN A 136 10.49 -11.09 -17.54
C ASN A 136 11.72 -10.36 -16.98
N LYS A 137 11.88 -10.28 -15.65
CA LYS A 137 13.06 -9.70 -15.02
C LYS A 137 14.06 -10.79 -14.68
N SER A 138 15.16 -10.84 -15.41
CA SER A 138 16.37 -11.52 -14.95
C SER A 138 16.90 -10.76 -13.73
N TYR A 139 16.75 -11.35 -12.54
CA TYR A 139 17.37 -10.84 -11.32
C TYR A 139 18.84 -11.23 -11.36
N ILE A 140 19.68 -10.39 -11.97
CA ILE A 140 21.12 -10.49 -11.78
C ILE A 140 21.33 -10.16 -10.30
N ASN A 141 21.62 -11.17 -9.52
CA ASN A 141 21.94 -10.99 -8.11
C ASN A 141 23.21 -10.14 -8.06
N ASN A 142 23.16 -8.97 -7.42
CA ASN A 142 24.32 -8.09 -7.27
C ASN A 142 25.51 -8.81 -6.63
N ASP A 143 25.25 -9.88 -5.88
CA ASP A 143 26.30 -10.74 -5.33
C ASP A 143 27.15 -11.38 -6.44
N TYR A 144 26.55 -11.83 -7.57
CA TYR A 144 27.30 -12.37 -8.71
C TYR A 144 28.17 -11.31 -9.40
N LEU A 145 27.69 -10.05 -9.47
CA LEU A 145 28.50 -8.94 -10.00
C LEU A 145 29.69 -8.64 -9.08
N ALA A 146 29.48 -8.68 -7.76
CA ALA A 146 30.55 -8.50 -6.78
C ALA A 146 31.59 -9.64 -6.86
N TYR A 147 31.15 -10.89 -6.93
CA TYR A 147 32.07 -12.04 -7.12
C TYR A 147 32.82 -11.96 -8.45
N ALA A 148 32.17 -11.59 -9.54
CA ALA A 148 32.81 -11.42 -10.84
C ALA A 148 33.87 -10.30 -10.81
N ALA A 149 33.58 -9.18 -10.15
CA ALA A 149 34.53 -8.07 -9.97
C ALA A 149 35.76 -8.49 -9.14
N ILE A 150 35.55 -9.24 -8.04
CA ILE A 150 36.63 -9.78 -7.20
C ILE A 150 37.51 -10.76 -8.02
N LEU A 151 36.89 -11.65 -8.79
CA LEU A 151 37.60 -12.62 -9.63
C LEU A 151 38.43 -11.91 -10.69
N LEU A 152 37.86 -10.88 -11.34
CA LEU A 152 38.57 -10.07 -12.32
C LEU A 152 39.77 -9.34 -11.73
N ALA A 153 39.61 -8.73 -10.55
CA ALA A 153 40.69 -8.05 -9.83
C ALA A 153 41.82 -9.03 -9.46
N PHE A 154 41.47 -10.26 -9.05
CA PHE A 154 42.43 -11.31 -8.73
C PHE A 154 43.22 -11.77 -9.97
N LEU A 155 42.56 -11.95 -11.11
CA LEU A 155 43.21 -12.30 -12.37
C LEU A 155 44.16 -11.18 -12.86
N LEU A 156 43.74 -9.92 -12.74
CA LEU A 156 44.61 -8.77 -13.06
C LEU A 156 45.83 -8.70 -12.17
N TYR A 157 45.68 -8.98 -10.87
CA TYR A 157 46.81 -9.05 -9.93
C TYR A 157 47.82 -10.14 -10.28
N ILE A 158 47.33 -11.34 -10.64
CA ILE A 158 48.21 -12.45 -11.08
C ILE A 158 48.99 -12.05 -12.35
N PHE A 159 48.29 -11.47 -13.33
CA PHE A 159 48.86 -11.05 -14.58
C PHE A 159 49.95 -9.94 -14.37
N TRP A 160 49.64 -8.99 -13.52
CA TRP A 160 50.62 -7.92 -13.16
C TRP A 160 51.84 -8.49 -12.45
N LYS A 161 51.67 -9.39 -11.50
CA LYS A 161 52.77 -10.07 -10.77
C LYS A 161 53.63 -10.88 -11.72
N LYS A 162 53.05 -11.57 -12.70
CA LYS A 162 53.77 -12.35 -13.71
C LYS A 162 54.61 -11.44 -14.65
N ASN A 163 54.03 -10.32 -15.05
CA ASN A 163 54.74 -9.36 -15.89
C ASN A 163 55.85 -8.60 -15.14
N ALA A 164 55.66 -8.27 -13.89
CA ALA A 164 56.68 -7.69 -13.05
C ALA A 164 57.91 -8.58 -12.88
N LYS A 165 57.68 -9.91 -12.71
CA LYS A 165 58.77 -10.91 -12.69
C LYS A 165 59.54 -10.98 -14.02
N ARG A 166 58.81 -10.95 -15.17
CA ARG A 166 59.46 -10.98 -16.50
C ARG A 166 60.34 -9.76 -16.77
N LYS A 167 59.92 -8.55 -16.35
CA LYS A 167 60.75 -7.34 -16.43
C LYS A 167 62.01 -7.45 -15.57
N LYS A 168 61.94 -8.02 -14.39
CA LYS A 168 63.10 -8.19 -13.49
C LYS A 168 64.16 -9.16 -14.05
N TYR A 169 63.72 -10.21 -14.75
CA TYR A 169 64.61 -11.18 -15.42
C TYR A 169 65.27 -10.56 -16.67
N LYS A 170 64.55 -9.73 -17.43
CA LYS A 170 65.09 -9.09 -18.61
C LYS A 170 66.21 -8.06 -18.28
N ASN A 171 66.00 -7.29 -17.22
CA ASN A 171 67.00 -6.33 -16.75
C ASN A 171 68.27 -6.95 -16.17
N ARG A 172 68.20 -8.18 -15.61
CA ARG A 172 69.38 -8.92 -15.10
C ARG A 172 70.25 -9.52 -16.23
N LYS A 173 69.72 -9.74 -17.45
CA LYS A 173 70.49 -10.23 -18.60
C LYS A 173 71.23 -9.16 -19.34
N ILE A 174 70.98 -7.86 -19.10
CA ILE A 174 71.62 -6.73 -19.79
C ILE A 174 72.88 -6.27 -19.02
N ILE A 175 73.11 -6.73 -17.80
CA ILE A 175 74.21 -6.33 -16.90
C ILE A 175 75.32 -7.43 -16.84
N LYS A 176 75.30 -8.40 -17.73
CA LYS A 176 76.40 -9.30 -18.00
C LYS A 176 76.90 -9.09 -19.41
#